data_400668fbbe561e4caa19daff0a645246
#
_entry.id   400668fbbe561e4caa19daff0a645246
#
_cell.length_a   1.000
_cell.length_b   1.000
_cell.length_c   1.000
_cell.angle_alpha   90.00
_cell.angle_beta   90.00
_cell.angle_gamma   90.00
#
_symmetry.space_group_name_H-M   'P 1'
#
loop_
_entity.id
_entity.type
_entity.pdbx_description
1 polymer ?
#
loop_
_entity_poly.entity_id
_entity_poly.type
_entity_poly.pdbx_seq_one_letter_code
_entity_poly.pdbx_strand_id
1 'polypeptide(L)'
;MKSIDSWKIQKKCLNQSEVTDLQEAKEELRNMKIYVNDSSGLNITQIKQIIKNQIDKQPVDLVVVDYIQIMKGEDTRNKNESLIIKENTTALKSIAKQFDIPILALAQINRKAVEGGNQEPTINDFKSSGGIEEDADVAMILHRDRNEDKEDGYFSDAGKIIIAKNRHGRTGVSNVMIQGNFGRFLEIN
;
A
#
# COMPACT_ATOMS: atom_id res chain seq x y z
N MET A 1 -19.51 -5.62 11.11
CA MET A 1 -18.20 -6.09 10.66
C MET A 1 -17.65 -7.01 11.74
N LYS A 2 -17.40 -8.28 11.41
CA LYS A 2 -16.90 -9.27 12.36
C LYS A 2 -15.42 -9.02 12.63
N SER A 3 -14.97 -9.15 13.88
CA SER A 3 -13.62 -8.78 14.30
C SER A 3 -12.93 -10.02 14.87
N ILE A 4 -12.13 -10.68 14.05
CA ILE A 4 -11.29 -11.80 14.47
C ILE A 4 -9.85 -11.31 14.50
N ASP A 5 -9.15 -11.57 15.60
CA ASP A 5 -7.73 -11.25 15.72
C ASP A 5 -6.93 -12.04 14.68
N SER A 6 -6.13 -11.33 13.88
CA SER A 6 -5.32 -11.91 12.81
C SER A 6 -4.31 -12.95 13.34
N TRP A 7 -3.81 -12.77 14.57
CA TRP A 7 -2.94 -13.72 15.26
C TRP A 7 -3.64 -15.07 15.47
N LYS A 8 -4.92 -15.06 15.87
CA LYS A 8 -5.69 -16.31 16.05
C LYS A 8 -5.87 -17.07 14.73
N ILE A 9 -6.08 -16.32 13.63
CA ILE A 9 -6.17 -16.93 12.29
C ILE A 9 -4.85 -17.60 11.92
N GLN A 10 -3.72 -16.88 12.10
CA GLN A 10 -2.38 -17.40 11.78
C GLN A 10 -2.01 -18.61 12.64
N LYS A 11 -2.33 -18.60 13.92
CA LYS A 11 -2.06 -19.70 14.86
C LYS A 11 -3.10 -20.82 14.82
N LYS A 12 -4.18 -20.68 14.02
CA LYS A 12 -5.27 -21.65 13.90
C LYS A 12 -5.94 -21.97 15.25
N CYS A 13 -6.05 -20.97 16.13
CA CYS A 13 -6.64 -21.13 17.48
C CYS A 13 -7.98 -20.39 17.61
N LEU A 14 -8.85 -20.56 16.61
CA LEU A 14 -10.20 -19.98 16.58
C LEU A 14 -11.16 -20.86 17.41
N ASN A 15 -12.08 -20.20 18.14
CA ASN A 15 -13.21 -20.90 18.72
C ASN A 15 -14.30 -21.16 17.66
N GLN A 16 -15.35 -21.92 18.02
CA GLN A 16 -16.39 -22.34 17.08
C GLN A 16 -17.13 -21.14 16.44
N SER A 17 -17.42 -20.11 17.21
CA SER A 17 -18.07 -18.88 16.71
C SER A 17 -17.17 -18.14 15.73
N GLU A 18 -15.87 -17.98 16.06
CA GLU A 18 -14.89 -17.33 15.19
C GLU A 18 -14.69 -18.11 13.88
N VAL A 19 -14.76 -19.44 13.91
CA VAL A 19 -14.72 -20.26 12.69
C VAL A 19 -15.92 -19.99 11.79
N THR A 20 -17.12 -19.91 12.37
CA THR A 20 -18.34 -19.57 11.62
C THR A 20 -18.23 -18.18 11.01
N ASP A 21 -17.79 -17.18 11.80
CA ASP A 21 -17.59 -15.82 11.35
C ASP A 21 -16.57 -15.72 10.21
N LEU A 22 -15.49 -16.50 10.29
CA LEU A 22 -14.48 -16.56 9.22
C LEU A 22 -15.03 -17.18 7.94
N GLN A 23 -15.86 -18.22 8.06
CA GLN A 23 -16.50 -18.84 6.92
C GLN A 23 -17.46 -17.89 6.21
N GLU A 24 -18.29 -17.18 6.97
CA GLU A 24 -19.20 -16.18 6.40
C GLU A 24 -18.43 -15.04 5.73
N ALA A 25 -17.39 -14.50 6.36
CA ALA A 25 -16.55 -13.47 5.75
C ALA A 25 -15.86 -13.96 4.46
N LYS A 26 -15.49 -15.23 4.41
CA LYS A 26 -14.91 -15.85 3.21
C LYS A 26 -15.90 -15.93 2.05
N GLU A 27 -17.16 -16.25 2.34
CA GLU A 27 -18.21 -16.24 1.32
C GLU A 27 -18.53 -14.81 0.85
N GLU A 28 -18.56 -13.81 1.76
CA GLU A 28 -18.70 -12.40 1.38
C GLU A 28 -17.57 -11.98 0.43
N LEU A 29 -16.30 -12.30 0.75
CA LEU A 29 -15.15 -11.99 -0.10
C LEU A 29 -15.22 -12.66 -1.49
N ARG A 30 -15.74 -13.88 -1.59
CA ARG A 30 -15.90 -14.56 -2.87
C ARG A 30 -16.87 -13.85 -3.81
N ASN A 31 -17.86 -13.16 -3.24
CA ASN A 31 -18.85 -12.39 -3.99
C ASN A 31 -18.37 -10.98 -4.36
N MET A 32 -17.24 -10.54 -3.81
CA MET A 32 -16.65 -9.25 -4.16
C MET A 32 -15.87 -9.35 -5.48
N LYS A 33 -15.90 -8.27 -6.25
CA LYS A 33 -15.13 -8.14 -7.50
C LYS A 33 -13.67 -7.77 -7.19
N ILE A 34 -12.96 -8.63 -6.44
CA ILE A 34 -11.56 -8.47 -6.07
C ILE A 34 -10.74 -9.53 -6.80
N TYR A 35 -9.76 -9.07 -7.57
CA TYR A 35 -8.83 -9.93 -8.33
C TYR A 35 -7.44 -9.77 -7.76
N VAL A 36 -6.82 -10.87 -7.38
CA VAL A 36 -5.47 -10.89 -6.83
C VAL A 36 -4.55 -11.62 -7.81
N ASN A 37 -3.44 -10.98 -8.15
CA ASN A 37 -2.32 -11.59 -8.82
C ASN A 37 -1.14 -11.63 -7.84
N ASP A 38 -0.71 -12.81 -7.43
CA ASP A 38 0.35 -13.05 -6.46
C ASP A 38 1.71 -13.33 -7.11
N SER A 39 1.83 -13.12 -8.41
CA SER A 39 3.10 -13.28 -9.13
C SER A 39 4.11 -12.23 -8.68
N SER A 40 5.28 -12.67 -8.26
CA SER A 40 6.35 -11.77 -7.81
C SER A 40 7.26 -11.32 -8.96
N GLY A 41 7.85 -10.13 -8.81
CA GLY A 41 8.88 -9.63 -9.72
C GLY A 41 8.40 -9.42 -11.14
N LEU A 42 7.18 -8.94 -11.31
CA LEU A 42 6.63 -8.56 -12.61
C LEU A 42 7.29 -7.27 -13.11
N ASN A 43 7.54 -7.19 -14.42
CA ASN A 43 7.89 -5.94 -15.08
C ASN A 43 6.63 -5.18 -15.52
N ILE A 44 6.81 -3.93 -15.96
CA ILE A 44 5.69 -3.06 -16.31
C ILE A 44 4.87 -3.57 -17.50
N THR A 45 5.50 -4.21 -18.48
CA THR A 45 4.82 -4.80 -19.64
C THR A 45 3.89 -5.94 -19.21
N GLN A 46 4.34 -6.79 -18.29
CA GLN A 46 3.53 -7.87 -17.73
C GLN A 46 2.35 -7.33 -16.91
N ILE A 47 2.58 -6.31 -16.07
CA ILE A 47 1.53 -5.65 -15.29
C ILE A 47 0.47 -5.06 -16.22
N LYS A 48 0.89 -4.32 -17.25
CA LYS A 48 -0.01 -3.75 -18.25
C LYS A 48 -0.86 -4.82 -18.93
N GLN A 49 -0.26 -5.96 -19.30
CA GLN A 49 -0.98 -7.06 -19.93
C GLN A 49 -2.00 -7.70 -18.98
N ILE A 50 -1.65 -7.88 -17.69
CA ILE A 50 -2.57 -8.39 -16.67
C ILE A 50 -3.77 -7.46 -16.51
N ILE A 51 -3.53 -6.15 -16.36
CA ILE A 51 -4.59 -5.14 -16.25
C ILE A 51 -5.50 -5.18 -17.47
N LYS A 52 -4.91 -5.16 -18.68
CA LYS A 52 -5.68 -5.24 -19.93
C LYS A 52 -6.54 -6.49 -20.00
N ASN A 53 -5.97 -7.66 -19.74
CA ASN A 53 -6.70 -8.93 -19.77
C ASN A 53 -7.86 -8.95 -18.77
N GLN A 54 -7.71 -8.22 -17.64
CA GLN A 54 -8.79 -8.12 -16.65
C GLN A 54 -9.89 -7.18 -17.11
N ILE A 55 -9.54 -6.02 -17.69
CA ILE A 55 -10.49 -5.07 -18.26
C ILE A 55 -11.30 -5.68 -19.40
N ASP A 56 -10.66 -6.49 -20.24
CA ASP A 56 -11.33 -7.20 -21.35
C ASP A 56 -12.40 -8.20 -20.85
N LYS A 57 -12.28 -8.66 -19.59
CA LYS A 57 -13.27 -9.57 -18.97
C LYS A 57 -14.39 -8.82 -18.26
N GLN A 58 -14.04 -7.74 -17.58
CA GLN A 58 -14.97 -6.93 -16.80
C GLN A 58 -14.33 -5.60 -16.37
N PRO A 59 -15.17 -4.57 -16.06
CA PRO A 59 -14.68 -3.28 -15.62
C PRO A 59 -13.79 -3.39 -14.38
N VAL A 60 -12.73 -2.57 -14.35
CA VAL A 60 -11.80 -2.42 -13.23
C VAL A 60 -11.84 -0.96 -12.78
N ASP A 61 -12.20 -0.72 -11.53
CA ASP A 61 -12.35 0.63 -10.98
C ASP A 61 -11.09 1.13 -10.25
N LEU A 62 -10.22 0.22 -9.81
CA LEU A 62 -8.98 0.52 -9.09
C LEU A 62 -7.96 -0.59 -9.32
N VAL A 63 -6.71 -0.21 -9.51
CA VAL A 63 -5.56 -1.12 -9.48
C VAL A 63 -4.71 -0.81 -8.25
N VAL A 64 -4.33 -1.84 -7.49
CA VAL A 64 -3.40 -1.72 -6.36
C VAL A 64 -2.11 -2.46 -6.70
N VAL A 65 -0.96 -1.78 -6.52
CA VAL A 65 0.38 -2.36 -6.70
C VAL A 65 1.08 -2.38 -5.34
N ASP A 66 1.30 -3.58 -4.80
CA ASP A 66 1.97 -3.79 -3.50
C ASP A 66 3.24 -4.61 -3.71
N TYR A 67 4.39 -3.98 -3.77
CA TYR A 67 4.77 -2.58 -3.75
C TYR A 67 5.76 -2.28 -4.89
N ILE A 68 6.04 -1.00 -5.19
CA ILE A 68 6.79 -0.60 -6.39
C ILE A 68 8.20 -1.18 -6.44
N GLN A 69 8.89 -1.28 -5.30
CA GLN A 69 10.29 -1.71 -5.25
C GLN A 69 10.50 -3.19 -5.62
N ILE A 70 9.47 -4.05 -5.59
CA ILE A 70 9.58 -5.44 -6.06
C ILE A 70 9.37 -5.60 -7.56
N MET A 71 8.92 -4.55 -8.24
CA MET A 71 8.77 -4.56 -9.69
C MET A 71 10.14 -4.64 -10.36
N LYS A 72 10.26 -5.47 -11.38
CA LYS A 72 11.48 -5.54 -12.21
C LYS A 72 11.50 -4.41 -13.24
N GLY A 73 12.70 -3.90 -13.52
CA GLY A 73 12.92 -3.10 -14.71
C GLY A 73 12.84 -3.93 -15.99
N GLU A 74 12.45 -3.33 -17.10
CA GLU A 74 12.48 -4.01 -18.40
C GLU A 74 13.91 -4.26 -18.88
N ASP A 75 14.81 -3.30 -18.68
CA ASP A 75 16.25 -3.45 -18.89
C ASP A 75 16.98 -2.98 -17.63
N THR A 76 17.65 -3.91 -16.97
CA THR A 76 18.39 -3.65 -15.73
C THR A 76 19.88 -3.43 -15.94
N ARG A 77 20.38 -3.56 -17.19
CA ARG A 77 21.80 -3.38 -17.49
C ARG A 77 22.19 -1.92 -17.23
N ASN A 78 23.21 -1.74 -16.39
CA ASN A 78 23.75 -0.43 -15.99
C ASN A 78 22.76 0.55 -15.34
N LYS A 79 21.64 0.07 -14.78
CA LYS A 79 20.67 0.90 -14.06
C LYS A 79 20.75 0.63 -12.57
N ASN A 80 20.73 1.71 -11.79
CA ASN A 80 20.55 1.63 -10.35
C ASN A 80 19.07 1.50 -9.99
N GLU A 81 18.79 1.07 -8.76
CA GLU A 81 17.44 0.85 -8.24
C GLU A 81 16.54 2.10 -8.39
N SER A 82 17.07 3.29 -8.09
CA SER A 82 16.33 4.55 -8.20
C SER A 82 15.85 4.83 -9.61
N LEU A 83 16.64 4.52 -10.62
CA LEU A 83 16.25 4.71 -12.02
C LEU A 83 15.17 3.71 -12.44
N ILE A 84 15.28 2.45 -11.99
CA ILE A 84 14.26 1.42 -12.24
C ILE A 84 12.92 1.83 -11.61
N ILE A 85 12.94 2.32 -10.37
CA ILE A 85 11.74 2.80 -9.69
C ILE A 85 11.11 3.98 -10.45
N LYS A 86 11.94 4.93 -10.89
CA LYS A 86 11.46 6.09 -11.69
C LYS A 86 10.80 5.66 -12.99
N GLU A 87 11.40 4.75 -13.73
CA GLU A 87 10.83 4.21 -14.96
C GLU A 87 9.49 3.50 -14.69
N ASN A 88 9.43 2.69 -13.64
CA ASN A 88 8.22 1.98 -13.23
C ASN A 88 7.10 2.95 -12.82
N THR A 89 7.39 4.02 -12.05
CA THR A 89 6.37 5.00 -11.65
C THR A 89 5.84 5.78 -12.83
N THR A 90 6.71 6.24 -13.74
CA THR A 90 6.31 6.92 -14.98
C THR A 90 5.44 6.02 -15.85
N ALA A 91 5.79 4.74 -15.95
CA ALA A 91 5.02 3.79 -16.72
C ALA A 91 3.67 3.44 -16.07
N LEU A 92 3.59 3.31 -14.73
CA LEU A 92 2.32 3.15 -14.02
C LEU A 92 1.40 4.34 -14.24
N LYS A 93 1.94 5.57 -14.20
CA LYS A 93 1.19 6.79 -14.53
C LYS A 93 0.63 6.76 -15.95
N SER A 94 1.43 6.28 -16.91
CA SER A 94 1.03 6.13 -18.30
C SER A 94 -0.10 5.10 -18.44
N ILE A 95 -0.02 3.97 -17.73
CA ILE A 95 -1.06 2.92 -17.71
C ILE A 95 -2.37 3.48 -17.13
N ALA A 96 -2.29 4.20 -15.99
CA ALA A 96 -3.46 4.82 -15.36
C ALA A 96 -4.21 5.74 -16.35
N LYS A 97 -3.46 6.58 -17.08
CA LYS A 97 -4.03 7.46 -18.12
C LYS A 97 -4.59 6.69 -19.32
N GLN A 98 -3.88 5.65 -19.77
CA GLN A 98 -4.27 4.89 -20.96
C GLN A 98 -5.58 4.15 -20.76
N PHE A 99 -5.80 3.58 -19.57
CA PHE A 99 -6.99 2.80 -19.26
C PHE A 99 -8.06 3.61 -18.51
N ASP A 100 -7.76 4.88 -18.19
CA ASP A 100 -8.61 5.75 -17.37
C ASP A 100 -9.00 5.11 -16.02
N ILE A 101 -8.02 4.49 -15.35
CA ILE A 101 -8.21 3.79 -14.08
C ILE A 101 -7.20 4.34 -13.06
N PRO A 102 -7.62 4.69 -11.83
CA PRO A 102 -6.70 5.07 -10.77
C PRO A 102 -5.82 3.88 -10.36
N ILE A 103 -4.53 4.18 -10.13
CA ILE A 103 -3.57 3.21 -9.60
C ILE A 103 -3.11 3.67 -8.21
N LEU A 104 -3.36 2.86 -7.19
CA LEU A 104 -2.80 3.00 -5.86
C LEU A 104 -1.52 2.16 -5.78
N ALA A 105 -0.38 2.83 -5.77
CA ALA A 105 0.91 2.17 -5.67
C ALA A 105 1.51 2.35 -4.28
N LEU A 106 1.78 1.24 -3.59
CA LEU A 106 2.47 1.26 -2.31
C LEU A 106 3.97 1.42 -2.54
N ALA A 107 4.61 2.17 -1.68
CA ALA A 107 6.05 2.37 -1.71
C ALA A 107 6.64 2.36 -0.30
N GLN A 108 7.75 1.67 -0.14
CA GLN A 108 8.48 1.70 1.11
C GLN A 108 9.29 2.98 1.23
N ILE A 109 9.18 3.67 2.36
CA ILE A 109 10.01 4.83 2.70
C ILE A 109 11.40 4.35 3.16
N ASN A 110 12.44 5.12 2.85
CA ASN A 110 13.81 4.79 3.24
C ASN A 110 13.92 4.76 4.78
N ARG A 111 14.48 3.66 5.32
CA ARG A 111 14.64 3.48 6.77
C ARG A 111 15.47 4.57 7.43
N LYS A 112 16.46 5.14 6.74
CA LYS A 112 17.28 6.23 7.26
C LYS A 112 16.50 7.51 7.60
N ALA A 113 15.36 7.73 6.95
CA ALA A 113 14.47 8.84 7.26
C ALA A 113 13.76 8.68 8.62
N VAL A 114 13.68 7.44 9.12
CA VAL A 114 12.95 7.07 10.35
C VAL A 114 13.90 6.75 11.52
N GLU A 115 15.20 6.61 11.28
CA GLU A 115 16.21 6.27 12.30
C GLU A 115 16.48 7.40 13.30
N GLY A 116 15.96 8.61 13.07
CA GLY A 116 16.14 9.80 13.94
C GLY A 116 15.13 9.92 15.10
N GLY A 117 14.43 8.87 15.49
CA GLY A 117 13.39 8.94 16.52
C GLY A 117 11.99 9.17 15.94
N ASN A 118 11.08 9.76 16.71
CA ASN A 118 9.67 10.03 16.32
C ASN A 118 9.52 11.15 15.27
N GLN A 119 10.47 11.29 14.34
CA GLN A 119 10.37 12.30 13.29
C GLN A 119 9.36 11.86 12.23
N GLU A 120 8.36 12.69 11.98
CA GLU A 120 7.36 12.44 10.94
C GLU A 120 8.03 12.42 9.57
N PRO A 121 7.82 11.36 8.77
CA PRO A 121 8.35 11.29 7.42
C PRO A 121 7.70 12.35 6.53
N THR A 122 8.48 12.84 5.59
CA THR A 122 8.09 13.88 4.63
C THR A 122 8.10 13.35 3.20
N ILE A 123 7.60 14.14 2.25
CA ILE A 123 7.65 13.79 0.82
C ILE A 123 9.09 13.62 0.32
N ASN A 124 10.08 14.26 0.99
CA ASN A 124 11.48 14.12 0.62
C ASN A 124 12.03 12.71 0.88
N ASP A 125 11.39 11.95 1.76
CA ASP A 125 11.80 10.60 2.09
C ASP A 125 11.47 9.60 0.98
N PHE A 126 10.62 10.02 0.01
CA PHE A 126 10.44 9.34 -1.27
C PHE A 126 11.52 9.67 -2.30
N LYS A 127 12.37 10.70 -2.09
CA LYS A 127 13.39 11.12 -3.08
C LYS A 127 14.42 10.05 -3.39
N SER A 128 14.76 9.22 -2.41
CA SER A 128 15.63 8.06 -2.64
C SER A 128 14.97 6.96 -3.49
N SER A 129 13.69 7.08 -3.76
CA SER A 129 12.89 6.14 -4.53
C SER A 129 12.60 6.61 -5.96
N GLY A 130 13.45 7.48 -6.51
CA GLY A 130 13.57 7.68 -7.95
C GLY A 130 12.39 8.32 -8.68
N GLY A 131 11.73 9.31 -8.10
CA GLY A 131 10.71 10.07 -8.85
C GLY A 131 9.27 9.74 -8.49
N ILE A 132 9.02 8.91 -7.46
CA ILE A 132 7.64 8.65 -6.97
C ILE A 132 6.92 9.97 -6.70
N GLU A 133 7.61 10.95 -6.09
CA GLU A 133 7.07 12.27 -5.84
C GLU A 133 6.68 13.01 -7.14
N GLU A 134 7.46 12.87 -8.21
CA GLU A 134 7.23 13.59 -9.46
C GLU A 134 5.97 13.09 -10.18
N ASP A 135 5.77 11.78 -10.22
CA ASP A 135 4.73 11.12 -11.02
C ASP A 135 3.37 11.04 -10.30
N ALA A 136 3.35 10.93 -8.97
CA ALA A 136 2.12 10.83 -8.20
C ALA A 136 1.29 12.12 -8.27
N ASP A 137 -0.03 11.99 -8.44
CA ASP A 137 -0.98 13.11 -8.28
C ASP A 137 -1.28 13.37 -6.81
N VAL A 138 -1.33 12.29 -6.02
CA VAL A 138 -1.49 12.31 -4.57
C VAL A 138 -0.40 11.43 -3.96
N ALA A 139 0.30 11.95 -2.95
CA ALA A 139 1.22 11.16 -2.14
C ALA A 139 0.73 11.17 -0.69
N MET A 140 0.49 9.97 -0.16
CA MET A 140 0.07 9.77 1.22
C MET A 140 1.14 9.00 1.98
N ILE A 141 1.42 9.43 3.20
CA ILE A 141 2.35 8.77 4.10
C ILE A 141 1.57 8.23 5.28
N LEU A 142 1.69 6.95 5.54
CA LEU A 142 1.19 6.34 6.77
C LEU A 142 2.30 6.38 7.82
N HIS A 143 2.07 7.12 8.90
CA HIS A 143 3.00 7.26 10.00
C HIS A 143 2.38 6.69 11.29
N ARG A 144 3.22 6.04 12.08
CA ARG A 144 2.86 5.48 13.38
C ARG A 144 4.04 5.66 14.32
N ASP A 145 3.81 6.41 15.41
CA ASP A 145 4.84 6.67 16.40
C ASP A 145 5.26 5.39 17.12
N ARG A 146 6.54 5.28 17.44
CA ARG A 146 7.03 4.24 18.34
C ARG A 146 6.64 4.60 19.78
N ASN A 147 6.19 3.62 20.52
CA ASN A 147 5.91 3.79 21.94
C ASN A 147 7.22 3.57 22.73
N GLU A 148 7.90 4.65 23.10
CA GLU A 148 9.19 4.61 23.78
C GLU A 148 9.09 4.02 25.21
N ASP A 149 7.88 4.04 25.81
CA ASP A 149 7.64 3.55 27.16
C ASP A 149 7.51 2.02 27.27
N LYS A 150 7.52 1.30 26.15
CA LYS A 150 7.42 -0.16 26.12
C LYS A 150 8.74 -0.79 25.69
N GLU A 151 9.35 -1.58 26.56
CA GLU A 151 10.59 -2.33 26.30
C GLU A 151 10.52 -3.21 25.03
N ASP A 152 9.32 -3.60 24.59
CA ASP A 152 9.09 -4.46 23.43
C ASP A 152 9.04 -3.71 22.08
N GLY A 153 9.30 -2.39 22.04
CA GLY A 153 9.28 -1.61 20.81
C GLY A 153 7.91 -1.56 20.11
N TYR A 154 6.83 -1.72 20.88
CA TYR A 154 5.48 -1.69 20.34
C TYR A 154 5.13 -0.30 19.80
N PHE A 155 4.56 -0.26 18.61
CA PHE A 155 4.04 0.97 18.04
C PHE A 155 2.79 1.43 18.78
N SER A 156 2.61 2.75 18.87
CA SER A 156 1.37 3.37 19.35
C SER A 156 0.17 2.93 18.52
N ASP A 157 -1.02 2.82 19.10
CA ASP A 157 -2.25 2.64 18.34
C ASP A 157 -2.69 3.91 17.63
N ALA A 158 -2.16 5.07 18.03
CA ALA A 158 -2.33 6.32 17.32
C ALA A 158 -1.43 6.36 16.08
N GLY A 159 -1.99 6.80 14.98
CA GLY A 159 -1.28 6.98 13.72
C GLY A 159 -1.80 8.18 12.95
N LYS A 160 -1.11 8.50 11.86
CA LYS A 160 -1.44 9.63 10.99
C LYS A 160 -1.41 9.20 9.54
N ILE A 161 -2.36 9.67 8.77
CA ILE A 161 -2.30 9.66 7.30
C ILE A 161 -1.97 11.08 6.87
N ILE A 162 -0.76 11.28 6.37
CA ILE A 162 -0.23 12.58 5.95
C ILE A 162 -0.40 12.67 4.43
N ILE A 163 -1.25 13.59 3.96
CA ILE A 163 -1.36 13.92 2.53
C ILE A 163 -0.22 14.89 2.23
N ALA A 164 0.95 14.34 1.86
CA ALA A 164 2.17 15.09 1.62
C ALA A 164 2.18 15.82 0.27
N LYS A 165 1.42 15.31 -0.71
CA LYS A 165 1.18 15.93 -2.02
C LYS A 165 -0.27 15.72 -2.45
N ASN A 166 -0.88 16.76 -2.99
CA ASN A 166 -2.16 16.68 -3.68
C ASN A 166 -2.17 17.70 -4.83
N ARG A 167 -2.08 17.21 -6.07
CA ARG A 167 -1.97 18.07 -7.26
C ARG A 167 -3.23 18.92 -7.49
N HIS A 168 -4.38 18.44 -7.09
CA HIS A 168 -5.67 19.06 -7.36
C HIS A 168 -6.43 19.48 -6.10
N GLY A 169 -5.80 19.39 -4.93
CA GLY A 169 -6.45 19.72 -3.65
C GLY A 169 -5.45 20.18 -2.59
N ARG A 170 -5.90 20.16 -1.34
CA ARG A 170 -5.09 20.57 -0.19
C ARG A 170 -4.29 19.38 0.34
N THR A 171 -3.12 19.68 0.87
CA THR A 171 -2.36 18.79 1.76
C THR A 171 -2.90 18.88 3.18
N GLY A 172 -2.63 17.89 4.02
CA GLY A 172 -3.11 17.88 5.41
C GLY A 172 -2.79 16.57 6.11
N VAL A 173 -3.26 16.47 7.35
CA VAL A 173 -3.05 15.29 8.20
C VAL A 173 -4.41 14.83 8.74
N SER A 174 -4.66 13.53 8.66
CA SER A 174 -5.78 12.87 9.32
C SER A 174 -5.24 11.96 10.42
N ASN A 175 -5.72 12.16 11.66
CA ASN A 175 -5.36 11.25 12.75
C ASN A 175 -6.23 10.00 12.68
N VAL A 176 -5.60 8.85 12.90
CA VAL A 176 -6.25 7.54 12.82
C VAL A 176 -5.84 6.67 14.00
N MET A 177 -6.75 5.81 14.44
CA MET A 177 -6.41 4.70 15.33
C MET A 177 -6.10 3.47 14.49
N ILE A 178 -4.96 2.85 14.75
CA ILE A 178 -4.48 1.67 14.03
C ILE A 178 -4.69 0.45 14.92
N GLN A 179 -5.70 -0.36 14.62
CA GLN A 179 -5.94 -1.63 15.28
C GLN A 179 -5.21 -2.74 14.51
N GLY A 180 -3.90 -2.89 14.75
CA GLY A 180 -3.03 -3.79 13.99
C GLY A 180 -3.46 -5.27 14.03
N ASN A 181 -3.98 -5.74 15.17
CA ASN A 181 -4.50 -7.09 15.34
C ASN A 181 -5.75 -7.39 14.48
N PHE A 182 -6.48 -6.35 14.05
CA PHE A 182 -7.64 -6.48 13.17
C PHE A 182 -7.39 -5.94 11.76
N GLY A 183 -6.20 -5.39 11.48
CA GLY A 183 -5.88 -4.78 10.18
C GLY A 183 -6.77 -3.58 9.85
N ARG A 184 -7.15 -2.76 10.85
CA ARG A 184 -8.10 -1.66 10.68
C ARG A 184 -7.49 -0.31 10.98
N PHE A 185 -8.00 0.69 10.25
CA PHE A 185 -7.84 2.10 10.54
C PHE A 185 -9.20 2.67 10.94
N LEU A 186 -9.26 3.38 12.04
CA LEU A 186 -10.46 4.07 12.53
C LEU A 186 -10.18 5.57 12.55
N GLU A 187 -11.13 6.36 12.09
CA GLU A 187 -11.06 7.82 12.20
C GLU A 187 -11.14 8.24 13.67
N ILE A 188 -10.30 9.19 14.06
CA ILE A 188 -10.35 9.83 15.37
C ILE A 188 -10.97 11.23 15.13
N ASN A 189 -12.21 11.40 15.57
CA ASN A 189 -12.90 12.69 15.56
C ASN A 189 -12.39 13.61 16.67
#